data_a69a2717bac05e0b7703d1b4a9cde162
#
_entry.id   a69a2717bac05e0b7703d1b4a9cde162
#
_cell.length_a   1.000
_cell.length_b   1.000
_cell.length_c   1.000
_cell.angle_alpha   90.00
_cell.angle_beta   90.00
_cell.angle_gamma   90.00
#
_symmetry.space_group_name_H-M   'P 1'
#
loop_
_entity.id
_entity.type
_entity.pdbx_description
1 polymer ?
#
loop_
_entity_poly.entity_id
_entity_poly.type
_entity_poly.pdbx_seq_one_letter_code
_entity_poly.pdbx_strand_id
1 'polypeptide(L)'
;MQDADAHVGGEGRLFPPPGKERWAALRFQALADGICDAAILRRLEGNRPEQIRSTDWMERQRRAVARSLDLLEKEAGQLGSRADIGTLAVLAALGYLDFRFGHEDWRQGRPALSAWFDGASARDSFAATKPPAA
;
A
#
# COMPACT_ATOMS: atom_id res chain seq x y z
N MET A 1 10.06 -10.81 11.15
CA MET A 1 9.12 -11.29 10.12
C MET A 1 9.72 -12.42 9.26
N GLN A 2 10.98 -12.35 8.83
CA GLN A 2 11.67 -13.44 8.13
C GLN A 2 11.71 -14.75 8.94
N ASP A 3 11.95 -14.66 10.25
CA ASP A 3 11.97 -15.81 11.15
C ASP A 3 10.57 -16.41 11.36
N ALA A 4 9.52 -15.60 11.31
CA ALA A 4 8.14 -16.09 11.39
C ALA A 4 7.74 -16.86 10.14
N ASP A 5 8.18 -16.43 8.95
CA ASP A 5 7.94 -17.13 7.67
C ASP A 5 8.59 -18.53 7.68
N ALA A 6 9.82 -18.64 8.20
CA ALA A 6 10.50 -19.91 8.37
C ALA A 6 9.82 -20.80 9.41
N HIS A 7 9.29 -20.24 10.49
CA HIS A 7 8.67 -20.98 11.61
C HIS A 7 7.33 -21.65 11.24
N VAL A 8 6.58 -21.09 10.31
CA VAL A 8 5.31 -21.66 9.85
C VAL A 8 5.45 -22.58 8.62
N GLY A 9 6.68 -23.00 8.32
CA GLY A 9 6.96 -23.89 7.19
C GLY A 9 6.79 -23.22 5.82
N GLY A 10 6.86 -21.90 5.80
CA GLY A 10 6.78 -21.12 4.59
C GLY A 10 8.14 -21.00 3.91
N GLU A 11 8.54 -21.95 3.10
CA GLU A 11 9.78 -21.86 2.29
C GLU A 11 9.83 -20.59 1.43
N GLY A 12 10.18 -19.44 2.03
CA GLY A 12 10.29 -18.15 1.35
C GLY A 12 8.97 -17.62 0.78
N ARG A 13 7.84 -17.90 1.39
CA ARG A 13 6.53 -17.45 0.89
C ARG A 13 6.38 -15.95 0.95
N LEU A 14 6.73 -15.33 2.09
CA LEU A 14 6.65 -13.88 2.26
C LEU A 14 7.89 -13.19 1.71
N PHE A 15 9.05 -13.78 1.92
CA PHE A 15 10.31 -13.28 1.40
C PHE A 15 10.83 -14.22 0.31
N PRO A 16 10.77 -13.83 -0.96
CA PRO A 16 11.39 -14.62 -2.03
C PRO A 16 12.87 -14.91 -1.75
N PRO A 17 13.41 -16.03 -2.25
CA PRO A 17 14.85 -16.28 -2.18
C PRO A 17 15.67 -15.13 -2.77
N PRO A 18 16.97 -15.00 -2.41
CA PRO A 18 17.84 -13.98 -3.00
C PRO A 18 17.74 -13.96 -4.52
N GLY A 19 17.52 -12.77 -5.10
CA GLY A 19 17.35 -12.59 -6.54
C GLY A 19 16.39 -11.46 -6.91
N LYS A 20 15.99 -11.42 -8.17
CA LYS A 20 15.15 -10.35 -8.71
C LYS A 20 13.77 -10.25 -8.01
N GLU A 21 13.16 -11.39 -7.71
CA GLU A 21 11.85 -11.43 -7.05
C GLU A 21 11.92 -10.84 -5.63
N ARG A 22 12.97 -11.13 -4.89
CA ARG A 22 13.18 -10.55 -3.55
C ARG A 22 13.37 -9.04 -3.63
N TRP A 23 14.15 -8.55 -4.58
CA TRP A 23 14.34 -7.11 -4.77
C TRP A 23 13.04 -6.41 -5.17
N ALA A 24 12.24 -7.03 -6.03
CA ALA A 24 10.93 -6.51 -6.41
C ALA A 24 9.99 -6.44 -5.20
N ALA A 25 9.92 -7.51 -4.39
CA ALA A 25 9.09 -7.54 -3.18
C ALA A 25 9.49 -6.45 -2.18
N LEU A 26 10.78 -6.30 -1.88
CA LEU A 26 11.29 -5.27 -0.97
C LEU A 26 11.04 -3.85 -1.51
N ARG A 27 11.16 -3.66 -2.81
CA ARG A 27 10.89 -2.38 -3.46
C ARG A 27 9.40 -2.01 -3.38
N PHE A 28 8.50 -2.95 -3.63
CA PHE A 28 7.06 -2.72 -3.47
C PHE A 28 6.69 -2.45 -2.02
N GLN A 29 7.31 -3.14 -1.07
CA GLN A 29 7.15 -2.84 0.34
C GLN A 29 7.56 -1.40 0.65
N ALA A 30 8.74 -0.97 0.22
CA ALA A 30 9.22 0.40 0.46
C ALA A 30 8.29 1.47 -0.16
N LEU A 31 7.74 1.22 -1.35
CA LEU A 31 6.76 2.12 -1.97
C LEU A 31 5.46 2.19 -1.14
N ALA A 32 4.97 1.05 -0.68
CA ALA A 32 3.76 0.96 0.14
C ALA A 32 3.94 1.65 1.50
N ASP A 33 5.08 1.44 2.15
CA ASP A 33 5.45 2.12 3.40
C ASP A 33 5.47 3.63 3.19
N GLY A 34 6.07 4.11 2.10
CA GLY A 34 6.09 5.53 1.75
C GLY A 34 4.69 6.11 1.50
N ILE A 35 3.76 5.34 0.92
CA ILE A 35 2.36 5.75 0.76
C ILE A 35 1.71 5.89 2.14
N CYS A 36 1.86 4.90 3.01
CA CYS A 36 1.28 4.92 4.35
C CYS A 36 1.84 6.08 5.19
N ASP A 37 3.14 6.29 5.20
CA ASP A 37 3.80 7.37 5.93
C ASP A 37 3.27 8.73 5.48
N ALA A 38 3.25 8.99 4.18
CA ALA A 38 2.75 10.25 3.63
C ALA A 38 1.25 10.45 3.94
N ALA A 39 0.44 9.40 3.84
CA ALA A 39 -0.99 9.46 4.13
C ALA A 39 -1.25 9.72 5.62
N ILE A 40 -0.51 9.08 6.52
CA ILE A 40 -0.60 9.29 7.97
C ILE A 40 -0.17 10.72 8.33
N LEU A 41 0.96 11.20 7.82
CA LEU A 41 1.43 12.57 8.06
C LEU A 41 0.39 13.61 7.60
N ARG A 42 -0.19 13.40 6.43
CA ARG A 42 -1.26 14.25 5.90
C ARG A 42 -2.49 14.23 6.82
N ARG A 43 -2.89 13.06 7.30
CA ARG A 43 -4.04 12.91 8.20
C ARG A 43 -3.81 13.59 9.55
N LEU A 44 -2.63 13.40 10.13
CA LEU A 44 -2.28 14.03 11.41
C LEU A 44 -2.27 15.56 11.29
N GLU A 45 -1.70 16.11 10.24
CA GLU A 45 -1.73 17.54 9.98
C GLU A 45 -3.16 18.04 9.76
N GLY A 46 -3.99 17.29 9.05
CA GLY A 46 -5.40 17.61 8.82
C GLY A 46 -6.25 17.66 10.09
N ASN A 47 -5.84 16.94 11.15
CA ASN A 47 -6.53 16.93 12.45
C ASN A 47 -6.12 18.12 13.34
N ARG A 48 -5.12 18.91 12.97
CA ARG A 48 -4.72 20.10 13.72
C ARG A 48 -5.74 21.23 13.57
N PRO A 49 -5.84 22.15 14.54
CA PRO A 49 -6.63 23.36 14.38
C PRO A 49 -6.25 24.10 13.09
N GLU A 50 -7.25 24.63 12.38
CA GLU A 50 -7.05 25.26 11.07
C GLU A 50 -5.99 26.36 11.09
N GLN A 51 -5.95 27.15 12.18
CA GLN A 51 -5.05 28.29 12.34
C GLN A 51 -3.55 27.94 12.37
N ILE A 52 -3.24 26.66 12.69
CA ILE A 52 -1.85 26.17 12.78
C ILE A 52 -1.57 25.01 11.81
N ARG A 53 -2.52 24.74 10.91
CA ARG A 53 -2.41 23.66 9.92
C ARG A 53 -1.59 24.13 8.73
N SER A 54 -0.61 23.34 8.30
CA SER A 54 0.15 23.60 7.09
C SER A 54 -0.49 22.94 5.87
N THR A 55 -1.18 23.74 5.06
CA THR A 55 -1.76 23.28 3.79
C THR A 55 -0.70 22.84 2.80
N ASP A 56 0.44 23.55 2.74
CA ASP A 56 1.56 23.20 1.86
C ASP A 56 2.17 21.85 2.21
N TRP A 57 2.29 21.55 3.52
CA TRP A 57 2.76 20.26 3.98
C TRP A 57 1.79 19.13 3.59
N MET A 58 0.49 19.34 3.80
CA MET A 58 -0.55 18.38 3.41
C MET A 58 -0.52 18.11 1.90
N GLU A 59 -0.39 19.16 1.09
CA GLU A 59 -0.31 19.03 -0.37
C GLU A 59 0.96 18.30 -0.81
N ARG A 60 2.08 18.54 -0.14
CA ARG A 60 3.34 17.81 -0.38
C ARG A 60 3.15 16.29 -0.14
N GLN A 61 2.50 15.91 0.96
CA GLN A 61 2.21 14.52 1.27
C GLN A 61 1.24 13.90 0.25
N ARG A 62 0.20 14.63 -0.13
CA ARG A 62 -0.74 14.20 -1.17
C ARG A 62 -0.03 13.89 -2.49
N ARG A 63 0.86 14.76 -2.92
CA ARG A 63 1.67 14.55 -4.14
C ARG A 63 2.62 13.37 -4.01
N ALA A 64 3.18 13.12 -2.84
CA ALA A 64 4.02 11.95 -2.61
C ALA A 64 3.22 10.65 -2.80
N VAL A 65 2.02 10.56 -2.22
CA VAL A 65 1.11 9.44 -2.44
C VAL A 65 0.78 9.28 -3.94
N ALA A 66 0.37 10.36 -4.61
CA ALA A 66 0.00 10.30 -6.02
C ALA A 66 1.13 9.77 -6.91
N ARG A 67 2.37 10.27 -6.72
CA ARG A 67 3.54 9.79 -7.50
C ARG A 67 3.84 8.31 -7.25
N SER A 68 3.69 7.85 -6.01
CA SER A 68 3.91 6.45 -5.69
C SER A 68 2.84 5.56 -6.31
N LEU A 69 1.59 6.00 -6.33
CA LEU A 69 0.49 5.31 -7.00
C LEU A 69 0.68 5.26 -8.53
N ASP A 70 1.16 6.34 -9.14
CA ASP A 70 1.46 6.39 -10.58
C ASP A 70 2.58 5.42 -10.96
N LEU A 71 3.56 5.25 -10.06
CA LEU A 71 4.62 4.27 -10.25
C LEU A 71 4.09 2.85 -10.13
N LEU A 72 3.25 2.57 -9.12
CA LEU A 72 2.60 1.28 -8.96
C LEU A 72 1.68 0.95 -10.15
N GLU A 73 0.97 1.92 -10.72
CA GLU A 73 0.17 1.72 -11.94
C GLU A 73 1.05 1.23 -13.10
N LYS A 74 2.18 1.90 -13.34
CA LYS A 74 3.12 1.51 -14.41
C LYS A 74 3.68 0.10 -14.21
N GLU A 75 3.80 -0.34 -12.98
CA GLU A 75 4.40 -1.61 -12.60
C GLU A 75 3.37 -2.66 -12.14
N ALA A 76 2.08 -2.37 -12.29
CA ALA A 76 1.01 -3.25 -11.79
C ALA A 76 1.11 -4.69 -12.32
N GLY A 77 1.58 -4.87 -13.57
CA GLY A 77 1.84 -6.18 -14.14
C GLY A 77 2.90 -7.01 -13.41
N GLN A 78 3.79 -6.37 -12.64
CA GLN A 78 4.83 -7.04 -11.85
C GLN A 78 4.35 -7.49 -10.47
N LEU A 79 3.20 -6.98 -10.00
CA LEU A 79 2.61 -7.39 -8.71
C LEU A 79 2.16 -8.85 -8.76
N GLY A 80 1.57 -9.29 -9.88
CA GLY A 80 1.15 -10.67 -10.07
C GLY A 80 0.14 -11.16 -9.04
N SER A 81 0.00 -12.48 -8.93
CA SER A 81 -0.93 -13.14 -7.99
C SER A 81 -0.25 -13.67 -6.71
N ARG A 82 1.07 -13.55 -6.62
CA ARG A 82 1.84 -14.05 -5.47
C ARG A 82 1.61 -13.20 -4.24
N ALA A 83 1.46 -13.84 -3.09
CA ALA A 83 1.40 -13.17 -1.80
C ALA A 83 2.80 -13.16 -1.18
N ASP A 84 3.53 -12.07 -1.38
CA ASP A 84 4.80 -11.78 -0.73
C ASP A 84 4.71 -10.47 0.06
N ILE A 85 5.78 -10.13 0.78
CA ILE A 85 5.79 -8.94 1.64
C ILE A 85 5.49 -7.66 0.86
N GLY A 86 5.93 -7.57 -0.40
CA GLY A 86 5.68 -6.39 -1.24
C GLY A 86 4.23 -6.27 -1.67
N THR A 87 3.65 -7.34 -2.21
CA THR A 87 2.24 -7.34 -2.65
C THR A 87 1.27 -7.17 -1.48
N LEU A 88 1.56 -7.78 -0.32
CA LEU A 88 0.75 -7.60 0.88
C LEU A 88 0.85 -6.16 1.42
N ALA A 89 2.02 -5.55 1.40
CA ALA A 89 2.20 -4.16 1.80
C ALA A 89 1.43 -3.20 0.87
N VAL A 90 1.51 -3.40 -0.46
CA VAL A 90 0.73 -2.61 -1.42
C VAL A 90 -0.78 -2.78 -1.18
N LEU A 91 -1.24 -4.00 -0.98
CA LEU A 91 -2.65 -4.29 -0.68
C LEU A 91 -3.12 -3.55 0.58
N ALA A 92 -2.33 -3.59 1.65
CA ALA A 92 -2.62 -2.89 2.89
C ALA A 92 -2.63 -1.36 2.72
N ALA A 93 -1.67 -0.80 1.98
CA ALA A 93 -1.60 0.64 1.72
C ALA A 93 -2.81 1.15 0.93
N LEU A 94 -3.23 0.44 -0.13
CA LEU A 94 -4.41 0.79 -0.91
C LEU A 94 -5.69 0.66 -0.07
N GLY A 95 -5.81 -0.38 0.74
CA GLY A 95 -6.91 -0.54 1.70
C GLY A 95 -6.95 0.58 2.74
N TYR A 96 -5.80 1.06 3.20
CA TYR A 96 -5.71 2.21 4.10
C TYR A 96 -6.21 3.50 3.43
N LEU A 97 -5.87 3.73 2.15
CA LEU A 97 -6.37 4.87 1.39
C LEU A 97 -7.90 4.81 1.26
N ASP A 98 -8.46 3.65 0.95
CA ASP A 98 -9.92 3.47 0.91
C ASP A 98 -10.58 3.77 2.27
N PHE A 99 -9.95 3.33 3.35
CA PHE A 99 -10.49 3.51 4.70
C PHE A 99 -10.44 4.97 5.20
N ARG A 100 -9.34 5.67 4.93
CA ARG A 100 -9.12 7.02 5.49
C ARG A 100 -9.33 8.15 4.51
N PHE A 101 -9.21 7.88 3.22
CA PHE A 101 -9.31 8.85 2.13
C PHE A 101 -10.32 8.40 1.06
N GLY A 102 -11.39 7.69 1.48
CA GLY A 102 -12.42 7.19 0.58
C GLY A 102 -13.18 8.27 -0.20
N HIS A 103 -13.06 9.54 0.21
CA HIS A 103 -13.56 10.69 -0.52
C HIS A 103 -12.64 11.09 -1.70
N GLU A 104 -11.44 10.52 -1.78
CA GLU A 104 -10.49 10.69 -2.88
C GLU A 104 -10.38 9.37 -3.63
N ASP A 105 -10.72 9.37 -4.90
CA ASP A 105 -10.64 8.17 -5.73
C ASP A 105 -9.22 7.96 -6.26
N TRP A 106 -8.41 7.18 -5.53
CA TRP A 106 -7.05 6.84 -5.95
C TRP A 106 -7.03 6.00 -7.25
N ARG A 107 -8.15 5.37 -7.63
CA ARG A 107 -8.26 4.53 -8.82
C ARG A 107 -8.32 5.35 -10.10
N GLN A 108 -8.74 6.60 -10.01
CA GLN A 108 -8.86 7.46 -11.17
C GLN A 108 -7.53 7.59 -11.92
N GLY A 109 -7.52 7.19 -13.19
CA GLY A 109 -6.31 7.17 -14.02
C GLY A 109 -5.35 6.00 -13.74
N ARG A 110 -5.77 4.99 -12.93
CA ARG A 110 -4.95 3.83 -12.54
C ARG A 110 -5.70 2.51 -12.69
N PRO A 111 -6.15 2.18 -13.91
CA PRO A 111 -6.99 1.01 -14.16
C PRO A 111 -6.29 -0.32 -13.88
N ALA A 112 -4.98 -0.43 -14.17
CA ALA A 112 -4.24 -1.67 -13.95
C ALA A 112 -4.03 -1.96 -12.46
N LEU A 113 -3.69 -0.93 -11.67
CA LEU A 113 -3.56 -1.05 -10.22
C LEU A 113 -4.91 -1.34 -9.57
N SER A 114 -5.99 -0.70 -10.04
CA SER A 114 -7.35 -0.94 -9.57
C SER A 114 -7.78 -2.40 -9.82
N ALA A 115 -7.59 -2.91 -11.02
CA ALA A 115 -7.91 -4.29 -11.36
C ALA A 115 -7.10 -5.31 -10.51
N TRP A 116 -5.82 -5.04 -10.29
CA TRP A 116 -5.00 -5.85 -9.41
C TRP A 116 -5.52 -5.84 -7.98
N PHE A 117 -5.87 -4.67 -7.44
CA PHE A 117 -6.41 -4.53 -6.08
C PHE A 117 -7.72 -5.29 -5.92
N ASP A 118 -8.63 -5.22 -6.88
CA ASP A 118 -9.91 -5.93 -6.84
C ASP A 118 -9.70 -7.45 -6.73
N GLY A 119 -8.78 -8.00 -7.50
CA GLY A 119 -8.41 -9.43 -7.42
C GLY A 119 -7.72 -9.79 -6.11
N ALA A 120 -6.74 -8.99 -5.68
CA ALA A 120 -5.96 -9.26 -4.48
C ALA A 120 -6.78 -9.10 -3.19
N SER A 121 -7.70 -8.13 -3.14
CA SER A 121 -8.57 -7.86 -1.99
C SER A 121 -9.66 -8.91 -1.75
N ALA A 122 -9.88 -9.79 -2.72
CA ALA A 122 -10.80 -10.93 -2.57
C ALA A 122 -10.25 -12.05 -1.66
N ARG A 123 -8.99 -11.96 -1.22
CA ARG A 123 -8.40 -12.94 -0.30
C ARG A 123 -9.10 -12.92 1.06
N ASP A 124 -9.37 -14.12 1.60
CA ASP A 124 -10.04 -14.29 2.90
C ASP A 124 -9.30 -13.55 4.02
N SER A 125 -7.96 -13.60 4.03
CA SER A 125 -7.13 -12.94 5.04
C SER A 125 -7.28 -11.40 4.99
N PHE A 126 -7.42 -10.81 3.80
CA PHE A 126 -7.66 -9.38 3.67
C PHE A 126 -9.07 -9.01 4.15
N ALA A 127 -10.07 -9.78 3.75
CA ALA A 127 -11.46 -9.57 4.18
C ALA A 127 -11.61 -9.65 5.71
N ALA A 128 -10.95 -10.64 6.33
CA ALA A 128 -11.00 -10.87 7.78
C ALA A 128 -10.28 -9.79 8.61
N THR A 129 -9.34 -9.06 8.02
CA THR A 129 -8.53 -8.04 8.71
C THR A 129 -8.91 -6.60 8.35
N LYS A 130 -10.00 -6.40 7.60
CA LYS A 130 -10.50 -5.05 7.33
C LYS A 130 -10.82 -4.32 8.63
N PRO A 131 -10.44 -3.02 8.75
CA PRO A 131 -10.83 -2.24 9.89
C PRO A 131 -12.37 -2.15 9.95
N PRO A 132 -12.95 -2.05 11.16
CA PRO A 132 -14.38 -1.82 11.29
C PRO A 132 -14.78 -0.52 10.61
N ALA A 133 -16.00 -0.46 10.10
CA ALA A 133 -16.55 0.77 9.53
C ALA A 133 -16.43 1.91 10.55
N ALA A 134 -15.92 3.07 10.08
CA ALA A 134 -15.76 4.25 10.92
C ALA A 134 -17.11 4.88 11.28
#